data_da8faaa91b6fbb6d86ea60a9ca472ee5
#
_entry.id   da8faaa91b6fbb6d86ea60a9ca472ee5
#
_cell.length_a   1.000
_cell.length_b   1.000
_cell.length_c   1.000
_cell.angle_alpha   90.00
_cell.angle_beta   90.00
_cell.angle_gamma   90.00
#
_symmetry.space_group_name_H-M   'P 1'
#
loop_
_entity.id
_entity.type
_entity.pdbx_description
1 polymer ?
#
loop_
_entity_poly.entity_id
_entity_poly.type
_entity_poly.pdbx_seq_one_letter_code
_entity_poly.pdbx_strand_id
1 'polypeptide(L)'
;MDTIRGKFFKQHLLSDQFLDLIEKNKRPMDELMSYYQCAIMEIETKFRVTKFKVLNQEYSLEYDRNPIEGIKTRVKSYDSILRKIRRKNIPMTLEGIEENIRDIAGVRVICSFPDDIYELAESFLRQDDITLIERKDYIKNP
;
A
#
# COMPACT_ATOMS: atom_id res chain seq x y z
N MET A 1 -24.00 7.45 0.25
CA MET A 1 -23.72 6.01 0.08
C MET A 1 -24.27 5.47 -1.21
N ASP A 2 -25.52 5.74 -1.49
CA ASP A 2 -26.13 5.37 -2.78
C ASP A 2 -25.44 5.99 -3.98
N THR A 3 -24.76 7.12 -3.81
CA THR A 3 -24.10 7.85 -4.88
C THR A 3 -22.87 7.11 -5.42
N ILE A 4 -22.09 6.48 -4.56
CA ILE A 4 -20.89 5.71 -5.00
C ILE A 4 -21.34 4.42 -5.67
N ARG A 5 -22.31 3.74 -5.10
CA ARG A 5 -22.89 2.54 -5.68
C ARG A 5 -23.60 2.84 -6.99
N GLY A 6 -24.32 3.94 -7.06
CA GLY A 6 -24.98 4.39 -8.28
C GLY A 6 -24.02 4.77 -9.39
N LYS A 7 -22.89 5.42 -9.06
CA LYS A 7 -21.83 5.70 -10.02
C LYS A 7 -21.18 4.42 -10.54
N PHE A 8 -20.91 3.47 -9.66
CA PHE A 8 -20.39 2.16 -10.00
C PHE A 8 -21.28 1.46 -11.03
N PHE A 9 -22.58 1.44 -10.74
CA PHE A 9 -23.58 0.79 -11.58
C PHE A 9 -23.71 1.43 -12.95
N LYS A 10 -23.69 2.77 -13.03
CA LYS A 10 -23.88 3.52 -14.26
C LYS A 10 -22.66 3.52 -15.18
N GLN A 11 -21.45 3.39 -14.63
CA GLN A 11 -20.23 3.54 -15.41
C GLN A 11 -19.64 2.20 -15.90
N HIS A 12 -20.03 1.07 -15.31
CA HIS A 12 -19.38 -0.20 -15.58
C HIS A 12 -20.38 -1.35 -15.69
N LEU A 13 -20.64 -1.79 -16.92
CA LEU A 13 -21.54 -2.92 -17.18
C LEU A 13 -21.08 -4.23 -16.54
N LEU A 14 -19.76 -4.40 -16.34
CA LEU A 14 -19.19 -5.56 -15.64
C LEU A 14 -19.25 -5.41 -14.10
N SER A 15 -19.72 -4.27 -13.61
CA SER A 15 -19.83 -4.00 -12.18
C SER A 15 -20.83 -4.89 -11.47
N ASP A 16 -21.80 -5.51 -12.19
CA ASP A 16 -22.74 -6.44 -11.61
C ASP A 16 -22.07 -7.63 -10.94
N GLN A 17 -21.06 -8.21 -11.57
CA GLN A 17 -20.30 -9.30 -11.00
C GLN A 17 -19.49 -8.84 -9.79
N PHE A 18 -18.90 -7.67 -9.86
CA PHE A 18 -18.13 -7.09 -8.77
C PHE A 18 -19.02 -6.69 -7.59
N LEU A 19 -20.19 -6.08 -7.87
CA LEU A 19 -21.17 -5.75 -6.85
C LEU A 19 -21.71 -7.01 -6.18
N ASP A 20 -21.95 -8.08 -6.95
CA ASP A 20 -22.37 -9.38 -6.45
C ASP A 20 -21.30 -9.97 -5.51
N LEU A 21 -20.03 -9.88 -5.91
CA LEU A 21 -18.89 -10.28 -5.08
C LEU A 21 -18.86 -9.48 -3.76
N ILE A 22 -19.02 -8.17 -3.83
CA ILE A 22 -19.06 -7.31 -2.64
C ILE A 22 -20.27 -7.66 -1.75
N GLU A 23 -21.45 -7.83 -2.33
CA GLU A 23 -22.67 -8.14 -1.56
C GLU A 23 -22.59 -9.48 -0.88
N LYS A 24 -22.14 -10.51 -1.58
CA LYS A 24 -21.94 -11.87 -1.00
C LYS A 24 -20.81 -11.92 0.00
N ASN A 25 -19.77 -11.09 -0.20
CA ASN A 25 -18.55 -11.10 0.58
C ASN A 25 -18.33 -9.76 1.30
N LYS A 26 -19.39 -9.01 1.55
CA LYS A 26 -19.29 -7.67 2.15
C LYS A 26 -18.46 -7.68 3.42
N ARG A 27 -18.75 -8.59 4.34
CA ARG A 27 -17.98 -8.71 5.58
C ARG A 27 -16.55 -9.18 5.34
N PRO A 28 -16.28 -10.24 4.56
CA PRO A 28 -14.92 -10.60 4.20
C PRO A 28 -14.14 -9.52 3.44
N MET A 29 -14.79 -8.79 2.53
CA MET A 29 -14.17 -7.68 1.82
C MET A 29 -13.82 -6.53 2.77
N ASP A 30 -14.74 -6.16 3.65
CA ASP A 30 -14.49 -5.11 4.64
C ASP A 30 -13.38 -5.51 5.60
N GLU A 31 -13.32 -6.77 6.01
CA GLU A 31 -12.23 -7.30 6.82
C GLU A 31 -10.90 -7.25 6.09
N LEU A 32 -10.87 -7.65 4.82
CA LEU A 32 -9.66 -7.57 3.98
C LEU A 32 -9.15 -6.13 3.88
N MET A 33 -10.04 -5.19 3.58
CA MET A 33 -9.67 -3.77 3.48
C MET A 33 -9.21 -3.22 4.83
N SER A 34 -9.80 -3.67 5.93
CA SER A 34 -9.36 -3.30 7.28
C SER A 34 -7.96 -3.81 7.59
N TYR A 35 -7.61 -5.01 7.17
CA TYR A 35 -6.25 -5.54 7.30
C TYR A 35 -5.24 -4.67 6.55
N TYR A 36 -5.55 -4.26 5.34
CA TYR A 36 -4.67 -3.36 4.59
C TYR A 36 -4.54 -2.00 5.26
N GLN A 37 -5.62 -1.48 5.82
CA GLN A 37 -5.58 -0.23 6.58
C GLN A 37 -4.70 -0.35 7.82
N CYS A 38 -4.83 -1.44 8.57
CA CYS A 38 -3.99 -1.72 9.73
C CYS A 38 -2.52 -1.87 9.33
N ALA A 39 -2.25 -2.59 8.25
CA ALA A 39 -0.88 -2.76 7.73
C ALA A 39 -0.24 -1.41 7.38
N ILE A 40 -0.98 -0.53 6.72
CA ILE A 40 -0.51 0.82 6.40
C ILE A 40 -0.16 1.59 7.68
N MET A 41 -1.02 1.58 8.68
CA MET A 41 -0.80 2.28 9.95
C MET A 41 0.45 1.75 10.64
N GLU A 42 0.65 0.45 10.63
CA GLU A 42 1.80 -0.19 11.24
C GLU A 42 3.11 0.18 10.54
N ILE A 43 3.13 0.11 9.22
CA ILE A 43 4.31 0.48 8.41
C ILE A 43 4.60 1.98 8.51
N GLU A 44 3.58 2.82 8.43
CA GLU A 44 3.72 4.27 8.61
C GLU A 44 4.35 4.58 9.98
N THR A 45 3.87 3.91 11.02
CA THR A 45 4.40 4.08 12.39
C THR A 45 5.87 3.69 12.46
N LYS A 46 6.27 2.61 11.82
CA LYS A 46 7.68 2.18 11.78
C LYS A 46 8.59 3.27 11.18
N PHE A 47 8.19 3.88 10.09
CA PHE A 47 8.95 4.97 9.48
C PHE A 47 8.92 6.26 10.31
N ARG A 48 7.79 6.57 10.96
CA ARG A 48 7.70 7.72 11.87
C ARG A 48 8.61 7.54 13.09
N VAL A 49 8.66 6.34 13.66
CA VAL A 49 9.57 6.03 14.77
C VAL A 49 11.02 6.24 14.32
N THR A 50 11.40 5.78 13.15
CA THR A 50 12.73 6.02 12.58
C THR A 50 13.02 7.51 12.45
N LYS A 51 12.06 8.29 11.95
CA LYS A 51 12.18 9.74 11.84
C LYS A 51 12.41 10.43 13.19
N PHE A 52 11.68 10.02 14.23
CA PHE A 52 11.87 10.54 15.59
C PHE A 52 13.22 10.16 16.17
N LYS A 53 13.70 8.93 15.96
CA LYS A 53 15.01 8.50 16.42
C LYS A 53 16.14 9.31 15.82
N VAL A 54 16.04 9.66 14.53
CA VAL A 54 17.00 10.53 13.87
C VAL A 54 16.98 11.94 14.50
N LEU A 55 15.80 12.49 14.74
CA LEU A 55 15.64 13.80 15.38
C LEU A 55 16.23 13.84 16.79
N ASN A 56 16.16 12.72 17.51
CA ASN A 56 16.67 12.59 18.87
C ASN A 56 18.14 12.11 18.92
N GLN A 57 18.83 12.08 17.78
CA GLN A 57 20.22 11.65 17.66
C GLN A 57 20.49 10.21 18.11
N GLU A 58 19.47 9.39 18.16
CA GLU A 58 19.62 7.95 18.45
C GLU A 58 20.18 7.17 17.26
N TYR A 59 20.06 7.74 16.07
CA TYR A 59 20.70 7.23 14.87
C TYR A 59 22.05 7.89 14.69
N SER A 60 23.00 7.14 14.17
CA SER A 60 24.40 7.50 14.09
C SER A 60 24.66 8.93 13.63
N LEU A 61 25.77 9.46 14.11
CA LEU A 61 26.35 10.75 13.75
C LEU A 61 26.54 11.02 12.25
N GLU A 62 26.12 10.06 11.39
CA GLU A 62 26.22 10.18 9.94
C GLU A 62 25.19 11.16 9.34
N TYR A 63 24.10 11.42 10.08
CA TYR A 63 23.05 12.31 9.57
C TYR A 63 23.06 13.66 10.27
N ASP A 64 23.60 14.67 9.61
CA ASP A 64 23.43 16.07 10.03
C ASP A 64 22.00 16.58 9.81
N ARG A 65 21.14 15.77 9.19
CA ARG A 65 19.77 16.08 8.82
C ARG A 65 18.91 14.83 8.88
N ASN A 66 17.59 15.00 8.93
CA ASN A 66 16.65 13.90 8.84
C ASN A 66 16.56 13.39 7.40
N PRO A 67 16.85 12.11 7.11
CA PRO A 67 16.76 11.56 5.77
C PRO A 67 15.33 11.47 5.25
N ILE A 68 14.32 11.40 6.14
CA ILE A 68 12.91 11.31 5.77
C ILE A 68 12.30 12.70 5.70
N GLU A 69 11.92 13.14 4.50
CA GLU A 69 11.23 14.42 4.30
C GLU A 69 9.73 14.31 4.44
N GLY A 70 9.17 13.18 4.06
CA GLY A 70 7.73 12.96 4.12
C GLY A 70 7.33 11.51 4.02
N ILE A 71 6.15 11.22 4.55
CA ILE A 71 5.52 9.90 4.50
C ILE A 71 4.08 10.10 4.03
N LYS A 72 3.69 9.39 2.97
CA LYS A 72 2.33 9.40 2.44
C LYS A 72 1.79 7.99 2.35
N THR A 73 0.52 7.82 2.66
CA THR A 73 -0.15 6.53 2.62
C THR A 73 -1.33 6.57 1.67
N ARG A 74 -1.65 5.42 1.09
CA ARG A 74 -2.79 5.27 0.21
C ARG A 74 -3.36 3.87 0.31
N VAL A 75 -4.69 3.78 0.37
CA VAL A 75 -5.44 2.54 0.17
C VAL A 75 -6.18 2.65 -1.17
N LYS A 76 -6.02 1.65 -2.03
CA LYS A 76 -6.69 1.60 -3.32
C LYS A 76 -8.20 1.51 -3.13
N SER A 77 -8.97 2.34 -3.85
CA SER A 77 -10.43 2.31 -3.82
C SER A 77 -10.99 1.06 -4.51
N TYR A 78 -12.23 0.71 -4.18
CA TYR A 78 -12.93 -0.37 -4.86
C TYR A 78 -13.00 -0.16 -6.37
N ASP A 79 -13.23 1.06 -6.82
CA ASP A 79 -13.26 1.41 -8.23
C ASP A 79 -11.91 1.14 -8.91
N SER A 80 -10.82 1.50 -8.27
CA SER A 80 -9.47 1.24 -8.77
C SER A 80 -9.16 -0.26 -8.82
N ILE A 81 -9.61 -1.01 -7.82
CA ILE A 81 -9.48 -2.47 -7.78
C ILE A 81 -10.25 -3.09 -8.96
N LEU A 82 -11.48 -2.66 -9.18
CA LEU A 82 -12.30 -3.14 -10.30
C LEU A 82 -11.65 -2.86 -11.65
N ARG A 83 -11.14 -1.67 -11.87
CA ARG A 83 -10.44 -1.33 -13.11
C ARG A 83 -9.23 -2.23 -13.37
N LYS A 84 -8.48 -2.54 -12.33
CA LYS A 84 -7.33 -3.43 -12.44
C LYS A 84 -7.72 -4.88 -12.71
N ILE A 85 -8.78 -5.36 -12.07
CA ILE A 85 -9.35 -6.70 -12.31
C ILE A 85 -9.72 -6.84 -13.80
N ARG A 86 -10.41 -5.85 -14.35
CA ARG A 86 -10.85 -5.85 -15.75
C ARG A 86 -9.66 -5.78 -16.71
N ARG A 87 -8.71 -4.89 -16.45
CA ARG A 87 -7.54 -4.69 -17.30
C ARG A 87 -6.64 -5.93 -17.37
N LYS A 88 -6.49 -6.65 -16.26
CA LYS A 88 -5.59 -7.80 -16.14
C LYS A 88 -6.28 -9.15 -16.16
N ASN A 89 -7.59 -9.20 -16.39
CA ASN A 89 -8.38 -10.44 -16.38
C ASN A 89 -8.17 -11.26 -15.10
N ILE A 90 -8.21 -10.61 -13.97
CA ILE A 90 -8.05 -11.26 -12.67
C ILE A 90 -9.36 -11.97 -12.30
N PRO A 91 -9.32 -13.18 -11.73
CA PRO A 91 -10.52 -13.84 -11.22
C PRO A 91 -11.25 -12.97 -10.20
N MET A 92 -12.57 -12.85 -10.32
CA MET A 92 -13.41 -12.04 -9.44
C MET A 92 -13.73 -12.78 -8.14
N THR A 93 -12.69 -13.13 -7.40
CA THR A 93 -12.76 -13.78 -6.08
C THR A 93 -11.86 -13.02 -5.12
N LEU A 94 -12.08 -13.20 -3.81
CA LEU A 94 -11.20 -12.59 -2.80
C LEU A 94 -9.76 -13.08 -2.96
N GLU A 95 -9.61 -14.38 -3.20
CA GLU A 95 -8.31 -14.99 -3.43
C GLU A 95 -7.63 -14.43 -4.68
N GLY A 96 -8.39 -14.26 -5.76
CA GLY A 96 -7.88 -13.67 -6.99
C GLY A 96 -7.39 -12.23 -6.78
N ILE A 97 -8.13 -11.44 -6.03
CA ILE A 97 -7.75 -10.07 -5.68
C ILE A 97 -6.48 -10.07 -4.84
N GLU A 98 -6.46 -10.87 -3.78
CA GLU A 98 -5.33 -10.93 -2.85
C GLU A 98 -4.04 -11.40 -3.52
N GLU A 99 -4.12 -12.40 -4.38
CA GLU A 99 -2.96 -12.99 -5.06
C GLU A 99 -2.43 -12.10 -6.19
N ASN A 100 -3.29 -11.35 -6.87
CA ASN A 100 -2.93 -10.64 -8.11
C ASN A 100 -2.83 -9.13 -7.96
N ILE A 101 -3.40 -8.54 -6.92
CA ILE A 101 -3.32 -7.10 -6.68
C ILE A 101 -2.50 -6.87 -5.41
N ARG A 102 -1.25 -6.46 -5.60
CA ARG A 102 -0.30 -6.28 -4.49
C ARG A 102 -0.11 -4.83 -4.08
N ASP A 103 -0.81 -3.91 -4.73
CA ASP A 103 -0.72 -2.47 -4.47
C ASP A 103 -2.01 -1.87 -3.90
N ILE A 104 -2.80 -2.69 -3.18
CA ILE A 104 -4.01 -2.21 -2.49
C ILE A 104 -3.63 -1.20 -1.41
N ALA A 105 -2.58 -1.50 -0.65
CA ALA A 105 -2.03 -0.60 0.34
C ALA A 105 -0.66 -0.11 -0.12
N GLY A 106 -0.42 1.20 -0.03
CA GLY A 106 0.85 1.80 -0.39
C GLY A 106 1.33 2.79 0.64
N VAL A 107 2.61 2.73 0.95
CA VAL A 107 3.31 3.72 1.77
C VAL A 107 4.45 4.29 0.95
N ARG A 108 4.47 5.61 0.81
CA ARG A 108 5.54 6.33 0.11
C ARG A 108 6.37 7.09 1.13
N VAL A 109 7.64 6.79 1.16
CA VAL A 109 8.61 7.50 1.98
C VAL A 109 9.47 8.37 1.06
N ILE A 110 9.47 9.67 1.31
CA ILE A 110 10.22 10.64 0.52
C ILE A 110 11.50 10.95 1.27
N CYS A 111 12.63 10.74 0.61
CA CYS A 111 13.96 10.96 1.15
C CYS A 111 14.67 12.08 0.44
N SER A 112 15.63 12.71 1.13
CA SER A 112 16.40 13.83 0.60
C SER A 112 17.38 13.39 -0.49
N PHE A 113 17.99 12.20 -0.36
CA PHE A 113 19.01 11.71 -1.29
C PHE A 113 18.81 10.21 -1.60
N PRO A 114 19.29 9.73 -2.77
CA PRO A 114 19.17 8.32 -3.14
C PRO A 114 19.78 7.35 -2.12
N ASP A 115 20.91 7.69 -1.53
CA ASP A 115 21.56 6.83 -0.52
C ASP A 115 20.69 6.60 0.70
N ASP A 116 19.91 7.62 1.10
CA ASP A 116 18.97 7.50 2.20
C ASP A 116 17.88 6.48 1.90
N ILE A 117 17.43 6.41 0.64
CA ILE A 117 16.42 5.44 0.20
C ILE A 117 16.93 4.02 0.43
N TYR A 118 18.15 3.74 0.01
CA TYR A 118 18.73 2.40 0.15
C TYR A 118 18.95 2.03 1.61
N GLU A 119 19.46 2.93 2.42
CA GLU A 119 19.68 2.68 3.84
C GLU A 119 18.36 2.42 4.61
N LEU A 120 17.34 3.24 4.35
CA LEU A 120 16.03 3.06 4.96
C LEU A 120 15.37 1.76 4.51
N ALA A 121 15.46 1.43 3.24
CA ALA A 121 14.92 0.17 2.71
C ALA A 121 15.60 -1.04 3.36
N GLU A 122 16.91 -1.04 3.45
CA GLU A 122 17.65 -2.15 4.08
C GLU A 122 17.33 -2.26 5.58
N SER A 123 17.26 -1.14 6.28
CA SER A 123 16.86 -1.11 7.68
C SER A 123 15.45 -1.65 7.90
N PHE A 124 14.51 -1.24 7.06
CA PHE A 124 13.13 -1.71 7.12
C PHE A 124 13.02 -3.22 6.85
N LEU A 125 13.75 -3.72 5.86
CA LEU A 125 13.72 -5.13 5.48
C LEU A 125 14.41 -6.05 6.48
N ARG A 126 15.24 -5.53 7.39
CA ARG A 126 15.84 -6.33 8.46
C ARG A 126 14.88 -6.66 9.60
N GLN A 127 13.71 -6.05 9.65
CA GLN A 127 12.73 -6.33 10.70
C GLN A 127 12.12 -7.73 10.50
N ASP A 128 11.92 -8.45 11.60
CA ASP A 128 11.48 -9.85 11.59
C ASP A 128 10.06 -10.05 11.03
N ASP A 129 9.22 -9.03 11.18
CA ASP A 129 7.83 -9.04 10.73
C ASP A 129 7.63 -8.53 9.30
N ILE A 130 8.72 -8.25 8.58
CA ILE A 130 8.69 -7.79 7.19
C ILE A 130 9.29 -8.85 6.28
N THR A 131 8.54 -9.23 5.26
CA THR A 131 8.97 -10.19 4.24
C THR A 131 9.01 -9.49 2.88
N LEU A 132 10.17 -9.47 2.25
CA LEU A 132 10.32 -8.93 0.89
C LEU A 132 9.76 -9.94 -0.12
N ILE A 133 8.78 -9.51 -0.91
CA ILE A 133 8.22 -10.31 -2.01
C ILE A 133 8.91 -9.95 -3.32
N GLU A 134 9.08 -8.67 -3.60
CA GLU A 134 9.66 -8.17 -4.83
C GLU A 134 10.37 -6.84 -4.59
N ARG A 135 11.47 -6.62 -5.29
CA ARG A 135 12.17 -5.33 -5.30
C ARG A 135 12.28 -4.84 -6.73
N LYS A 136 11.91 -3.58 -6.94
CA LYS A 136 12.11 -2.87 -8.21
C LYS A 136 12.91 -1.61 -7.93
N ASP A 137 14.05 -1.49 -8.58
CA ASP A 137 14.96 -0.35 -8.40
C ASP A 137 14.98 0.48 -9.68
N TYR A 138 14.14 1.51 -9.72
CA TYR A 138 14.06 2.44 -10.85
C TYR A 138 15.11 3.55 -10.80
N ILE A 139 15.92 3.62 -9.75
CA ILE A 139 17.06 4.53 -9.67
C ILE A 139 18.21 3.97 -10.48
N LYS A 140 18.52 2.68 -10.28
CA LYS A 140 19.58 1.98 -11.03
C LYS A 140 19.14 1.53 -12.41
N ASN A 141 17.87 1.16 -12.55
CA ASN A 141 17.26 0.63 -13.77
C ASN A 141 15.97 1.38 -14.09
N PRO A 142 16.08 2.62 -14.56
CA PRO A 142 14.91 3.45 -14.86
C PRO A 142 14.04 2.94 -16.01
#